data_3aa63f478ccd29cee08e6ae69f553a99
#
_entry.id   3aa63f478ccd29cee08e6ae69f553a99
#
_cell.length_a   1.000
_cell.length_b   1.000
_cell.length_c   1.000
_cell.angle_alpha   90.00
_cell.angle_beta   90.00
_cell.angle_gamma   90.00
#
_symmetry.space_group_name_H-M   'P 1'
#
loop_
_entity.id
_entity.type
_entity.pdbx_description
1 polymer ?
#
loop_
_entity_poly.entity_id
_entity_poly.type
_entity_poly.pdbx_seq_one_letter_code
_entity_poly.pdbx_strand_id
1 'polypeptide(L)'
;LSSRYSSSKGPVYAVDDVDFTLEDGESIGIAGESACGKSTLGLSLIRMLSGGKTEGTVSFEGESLLDISESDFNKKFRWKKISMIFQGAMNSLDPVFTIKQQFVEILKQHNFDGNFDESILDSINSVNLDDDILKKYPHELSGGMKQRVIIAMALLLKPKFVIADEPTTALDVLIQAQIVNLLKNLKKGGMSFMLITHD
;
A
#
# COMPACT_ATOMS: atom_id res chain seq x y z
N LEU A 1 16.40 -4.10 11.27
CA LEU A 1 15.93 -4.83 10.09
C LEU A 1 16.94 -4.71 8.97
N SER A 2 17.33 -5.86 8.38
CA SER A 2 18.20 -5.90 7.19
C SER A 2 17.57 -6.76 6.11
N SER A 3 17.71 -6.34 4.83
CA SER A 3 17.19 -7.08 3.68
C SER A 3 18.23 -7.14 2.57
N ARG A 4 18.46 -8.34 2.04
CA ARG A 4 19.50 -8.60 1.04
C ARG A 4 18.99 -9.44 -0.12
N TYR A 5 19.61 -9.24 -1.26
CA TYR A 5 19.45 -10.07 -2.46
C TYR A 5 20.70 -10.90 -2.69
N SER A 6 20.52 -12.09 -3.25
CA SER A 6 21.66 -12.91 -3.70
C SER A 6 22.11 -12.46 -5.08
N SER A 7 23.43 -12.25 -5.25
CA SER A 7 24.02 -11.98 -6.56
C SER A 7 25.21 -12.91 -6.83
N SER A 8 25.67 -12.98 -8.08
CA SER A 8 26.84 -13.77 -8.47
C SER A 8 28.13 -13.31 -7.77
N LYS A 9 28.16 -12.08 -7.23
CA LYS A 9 29.32 -11.49 -6.54
C LYS A 9 29.16 -11.51 -5.00
N GLY A 10 28.11 -12.17 -4.48
CA GLY A 10 27.80 -12.20 -3.05
C GLY A 10 26.50 -11.48 -2.71
N PRO A 11 26.12 -11.42 -1.42
CA PRO A 11 24.91 -10.75 -0.99
C PRO A 11 25.00 -9.23 -1.19
N VAL A 12 23.90 -8.63 -1.65
CA VAL A 12 23.75 -7.18 -1.77
C VAL A 12 22.72 -6.74 -0.74
N TYR A 13 23.17 -5.98 0.25
CA TYR A 13 22.29 -5.40 1.26
C TYR A 13 21.60 -4.16 0.70
N ALA A 14 20.30 -4.27 0.45
CA ALA A 14 19.49 -3.15 -0.01
C ALA A 14 18.89 -2.36 1.18
N VAL A 15 18.71 -3.03 2.32
CA VAL A 15 18.39 -2.43 3.61
C VAL A 15 19.38 -3.00 4.60
N ASP A 16 20.08 -2.14 5.35
CA ASP A 16 21.12 -2.57 6.29
C ASP A 16 20.93 -1.85 7.63
N ASP A 17 20.66 -2.66 8.68
CA ASP A 17 20.50 -2.25 10.08
C ASP A 17 19.56 -1.06 10.30
N VAL A 18 18.41 -1.06 9.62
CA VAL A 18 17.38 -0.01 9.80
C VAL A 18 16.55 -0.30 11.03
N ASP A 19 16.44 0.70 11.91
CA ASP A 19 15.62 0.68 13.10
C ASP A 19 14.74 1.93 13.19
N PHE A 20 13.46 1.76 13.48
CA PHE A 20 12.51 2.84 13.78
C PHE A 20 11.28 2.30 14.50
N THR A 21 10.63 3.17 15.23
CA THR A 21 9.33 2.92 15.87
C THR A 21 8.32 3.93 15.38
N LEU A 22 7.09 3.50 15.19
CA LEU A 22 5.96 4.35 14.81
C LEU A 22 4.83 4.13 15.79
N GLU A 23 4.37 5.20 16.41
CA GLU A 23 3.21 5.16 17.28
C GLU A 23 1.91 5.18 16.47
N ASP A 24 0.80 4.78 17.10
CA ASP A 24 -0.51 4.75 16.43
C ASP A 24 -0.92 6.17 15.95
N GLY A 25 -1.33 6.28 14.68
CA GLY A 25 -1.64 7.57 14.04
C GLY A 25 -0.43 8.38 13.59
N GLU A 26 0.80 7.96 13.86
CA GLU A 26 2.00 8.60 13.34
C GLU A 26 2.27 8.25 11.88
N SER A 27 3.12 9.05 11.23
CA SER A 27 3.56 8.78 9.87
C SER A 27 5.04 9.09 9.73
N ILE A 28 5.73 8.29 8.94
CA ILE A 28 7.14 8.45 8.62
C ILE A 28 7.31 8.70 7.11
N GLY A 29 8.20 9.62 6.76
CA GLY A 29 8.65 9.84 5.39
C GLY A 29 10.01 9.20 5.17
N ILE A 30 10.14 8.38 4.14
CA ILE A 30 11.41 7.77 3.69
C ILE A 30 11.80 8.44 2.38
N ALA A 31 12.75 9.37 2.45
CA ALA A 31 13.23 10.09 1.28
C ALA A 31 14.67 9.66 0.91
N GLY A 32 14.99 9.72 -0.37
CA GLY A 32 16.34 9.40 -0.86
C GLY A 32 16.36 9.10 -2.35
N GLU A 33 17.55 8.96 -2.92
CA GLU A 33 17.74 8.69 -4.35
C GLU A 33 17.14 7.35 -4.80
N SER A 34 16.93 7.21 -6.11
CA SER A 34 16.47 5.95 -6.68
C SER A 34 17.46 4.82 -6.39
N ALA A 35 16.94 3.60 -6.20
CA ALA A 35 17.71 2.39 -5.91
C ALA A 35 18.46 2.36 -4.55
N CYS A 36 18.19 3.28 -3.61
CA CYS A 36 18.80 3.25 -2.27
C CYS A 36 18.09 2.34 -1.25
N GLY A 37 17.14 1.49 -1.68
CA GLY A 37 16.51 0.48 -0.82
C GLY A 37 15.15 0.85 -0.23
N LYS A 38 14.58 2.03 -0.50
CA LYS A 38 13.29 2.49 0.06
C LYS A 38 12.13 1.52 -0.20
N SER A 39 11.92 1.18 -1.48
CA SER A 39 10.88 0.20 -1.86
C SER A 39 11.16 -1.18 -1.28
N THR A 40 12.44 -1.57 -1.19
CA THR A 40 12.84 -2.83 -0.55
C THR A 40 12.43 -2.86 0.92
N LEU A 41 12.60 -1.75 1.64
CA LEU A 41 12.14 -1.63 3.03
C LEU A 41 10.61 -1.84 3.12
N GLY A 42 9.82 -1.14 2.31
CA GLY A 42 8.36 -1.32 2.27
C GLY A 42 7.94 -2.75 1.97
N LEU A 43 8.55 -3.37 0.95
CA LEU A 43 8.28 -4.77 0.56
C LEU A 43 8.67 -5.77 1.65
N SER A 44 9.74 -5.48 2.41
CA SER A 44 10.17 -6.33 3.53
C SER A 44 9.15 -6.33 4.67
N LEU A 45 8.57 -5.16 4.99
CA LEU A 45 7.56 -5.02 6.04
C LEU A 45 6.28 -5.82 5.73
N ILE A 46 5.88 -5.90 4.47
CA ILE A 46 4.70 -6.68 4.04
C ILE A 46 5.05 -8.10 3.57
N ARG A 47 6.30 -8.53 3.72
CA ARG A 47 6.80 -9.87 3.33
C ARG A 47 6.58 -10.19 1.84
N MET A 48 6.79 -9.19 0.97
CA MET A 48 6.67 -9.35 -0.49
C MET A 48 8.02 -9.16 -1.22
N LEU A 49 9.13 -9.33 -0.51
CA LEU A 49 10.46 -9.24 -1.11
C LEU A 49 10.75 -10.47 -1.96
N SER A 50 10.55 -10.37 -3.27
CA SER A 50 10.83 -11.46 -4.21
C SER A 50 12.33 -11.65 -4.43
N GLY A 51 12.83 -12.89 -4.27
CA GLY A 51 14.26 -13.23 -4.48
C GLY A 51 15.21 -12.66 -3.43
N GLY A 52 14.69 -12.03 -2.39
CA GLY A 52 15.46 -11.49 -1.27
C GLY A 52 15.19 -12.22 0.04
N LYS A 53 16.00 -11.91 1.05
CA LYS A 53 15.85 -12.40 2.42
C LYS A 53 15.85 -11.22 3.38
N THR A 54 14.87 -11.22 4.30
CA THR A 54 14.74 -10.23 5.37
C THR A 54 15.13 -10.87 6.70
N GLU A 55 15.94 -10.17 7.49
CA GLU A 55 16.45 -10.60 8.79
C GLU A 55 16.27 -9.48 9.83
N GLY A 56 16.13 -9.84 11.11
CA GLY A 56 15.89 -8.91 12.21
C GLY A 56 14.50 -9.07 12.77
N THR A 57 13.95 -8.01 13.36
CA THR A 57 12.62 -8.01 13.99
C THR A 57 11.73 -6.96 13.36
N VAL A 58 10.48 -7.33 13.14
CA VAL A 58 9.38 -6.40 12.77
C VAL A 58 8.20 -6.75 13.64
N SER A 59 7.72 -5.82 14.43
CA SER A 59 6.54 -6.00 15.25
C SER A 59 5.43 -5.03 14.85
N PHE A 60 4.19 -5.49 14.91
CA PHE A 60 2.99 -4.69 14.71
C PHE A 60 2.00 -4.98 15.83
N GLU A 61 1.61 -3.97 16.59
CA GLU A 61 0.75 -4.12 17.79
C GLU A 61 1.26 -5.22 18.75
N GLY A 62 2.59 -5.34 18.92
CA GLY A 62 3.23 -6.33 19.79
C GLY A 62 3.36 -7.74 19.21
N GLU A 63 2.79 -8.03 18.03
CA GLU A 63 2.95 -9.31 17.34
C GLU A 63 4.15 -9.26 16.39
N SER A 64 5.03 -10.28 16.41
CA SER A 64 6.14 -10.41 15.45
C SER A 64 5.60 -10.74 14.06
N LEU A 65 5.97 -9.93 13.05
CA LEU A 65 5.54 -10.16 11.68
C LEU A 65 6.43 -11.16 10.93
N LEU A 66 7.69 -11.34 11.32
CA LEU A 66 8.62 -12.22 10.62
C LEU A 66 8.55 -13.67 11.10
N ASP A 67 8.12 -13.91 12.35
CA ASP A 67 8.14 -15.23 12.98
C ASP A 67 6.85 -16.03 12.78
N ILE A 68 5.78 -15.39 12.32
CA ILE A 68 4.50 -16.07 12.05
C ILE A 68 4.47 -16.74 10.69
N SER A 69 3.59 -17.72 10.50
CA SER A 69 3.43 -18.39 9.20
C SER A 69 2.95 -17.40 8.12
N GLU A 70 3.26 -17.68 6.84
CA GLU A 70 2.75 -16.85 5.72
C GLU A 70 1.22 -16.86 5.67
N SER A 71 0.60 -18.01 5.98
CA SER A 71 -0.85 -18.12 6.07
C SER A 71 -1.45 -17.20 7.14
N ASP A 72 -0.83 -17.13 8.34
CA ASP A 72 -1.31 -16.27 9.41
C ASP A 72 -1.07 -14.80 9.09
N PHE A 73 0.09 -14.47 8.50
CA PHE A 73 0.36 -13.11 8.04
C PHE A 73 -0.68 -12.64 7.04
N ASN A 74 -1.02 -13.46 6.02
CA ASN A 74 -2.03 -13.14 5.03
C ASN A 74 -3.42 -12.98 5.62
N LYS A 75 -3.80 -13.83 6.58
CA LYS A 75 -5.12 -13.79 7.22
C LYS A 75 -5.30 -12.63 8.18
N LYS A 76 -4.25 -12.26 8.93
CA LYS A 76 -4.34 -11.30 10.03
C LYS A 76 -3.89 -9.90 9.64
N PHE A 77 -2.84 -9.77 8.82
CA PHE A 77 -2.14 -8.50 8.60
C PHE A 77 -2.29 -7.96 7.20
N ARG A 78 -1.96 -8.75 6.16
CA ARG A 78 -1.95 -8.27 4.79
C ARG A 78 -3.33 -7.80 4.37
N TRP A 79 -3.44 -6.54 3.91
CA TRP A 79 -4.65 -5.81 3.58
C TRP A 79 -5.56 -5.45 4.77
N LYS A 80 -5.61 -6.25 5.83
CA LYS A 80 -6.52 -6.03 6.97
C LYS A 80 -5.96 -5.06 8.00
N LYS A 81 -4.67 -5.13 8.29
CA LYS A 81 -3.98 -4.24 9.23
C LYS A 81 -2.92 -3.39 8.54
N ILE A 82 -2.25 -3.97 7.55
CA ILE A 82 -1.17 -3.34 6.78
C ILE A 82 -1.49 -3.49 5.31
N SER A 83 -1.53 -2.39 4.56
CA SER A 83 -1.64 -2.40 3.11
C SER A 83 -0.53 -1.60 2.44
N MET A 84 -0.36 -1.77 1.13
CA MET A 84 0.66 -1.07 0.37
C MET A 84 0.10 -0.55 -0.95
N ILE A 85 0.41 0.70 -1.25
CA ILE A 85 0.24 1.32 -2.56
C ILE A 85 1.59 1.24 -3.25
N PHE A 86 1.70 0.42 -4.29
CA PHE A 86 2.95 0.19 -5.01
C PHE A 86 3.25 1.32 -5.99
N GLN A 87 4.52 1.53 -6.27
CA GLN A 87 4.95 2.42 -7.35
C GLN A 87 4.36 1.94 -8.69
N GLY A 88 3.75 2.87 -9.44
CA GLY A 88 3.13 2.57 -10.73
C GLY A 88 1.88 1.68 -10.67
N ALA A 89 1.25 1.56 -9.50
CA ALA A 89 0.09 0.69 -9.26
C ALA A 89 -1.13 1.00 -10.17
N MET A 90 -1.19 2.18 -10.79
CA MET A 90 -2.23 2.49 -11.80
C MET A 90 -2.29 1.48 -12.95
N ASN A 91 -1.17 0.82 -13.26
CA ASN A 91 -1.07 -0.19 -14.30
C ASN A 91 -1.51 -1.58 -13.86
N SER A 92 -1.78 -1.77 -12.56
CA SER A 92 -2.25 -3.05 -12.01
C SER A 92 -3.76 -3.25 -12.13
N LEU A 93 -4.50 -2.20 -12.49
CA LEU A 93 -5.95 -2.32 -12.74
C LEU A 93 -6.18 -3.20 -13.98
N ASP A 94 -6.97 -4.26 -13.81
CA ASP A 94 -7.30 -5.17 -14.91
C ASP A 94 -8.24 -4.47 -15.92
N PRO A 95 -7.84 -4.33 -17.19
CA PRO A 95 -8.60 -3.58 -18.19
C PRO A 95 -9.93 -4.23 -18.61
N VAL A 96 -10.13 -5.52 -18.33
CA VAL A 96 -11.35 -6.26 -18.75
C VAL A 96 -12.41 -6.33 -17.67
N PHE A 97 -12.11 -5.89 -16.44
CA PHE A 97 -13.06 -5.83 -15.34
C PHE A 97 -13.43 -4.39 -15.00
N THR A 98 -14.70 -4.16 -14.64
CA THR A 98 -15.12 -2.88 -14.07
C THR A 98 -14.43 -2.63 -12.72
N ILE A 99 -14.38 -1.38 -12.30
CA ILE A 99 -13.82 -1.03 -11.00
C ILE A 99 -14.55 -1.79 -9.89
N LYS A 100 -15.88 -1.85 -9.90
CA LYS A 100 -16.65 -2.60 -8.89
C LYS A 100 -16.24 -4.08 -8.83
N GLN A 101 -16.06 -4.73 -9.97
CA GLN A 101 -15.67 -6.15 -10.00
C GLN A 101 -14.33 -6.39 -9.33
N GLN A 102 -13.36 -5.49 -9.52
CA GLN A 102 -12.03 -5.60 -8.90
C GLN A 102 -12.09 -5.39 -7.38
N PHE A 103 -12.92 -4.46 -6.89
CA PHE A 103 -13.17 -4.32 -5.44
C PHE A 103 -13.83 -5.57 -4.84
N VAL A 104 -14.83 -6.13 -5.52
CA VAL A 104 -15.51 -7.36 -5.09
C VAL A 104 -14.54 -8.53 -5.00
N GLU A 105 -13.61 -8.64 -5.95
CA GLU A 105 -12.58 -9.69 -5.95
C GLU A 105 -11.67 -9.58 -4.71
N ILE A 106 -11.22 -8.37 -4.36
CA ILE A 106 -10.42 -8.14 -3.14
C ILE A 106 -11.19 -8.59 -1.90
N LEU A 107 -12.46 -8.21 -1.75
CA LEU A 107 -13.28 -8.60 -0.59
C LEU A 107 -13.45 -10.11 -0.49
N LYS A 108 -13.69 -10.79 -1.62
CA LYS A 108 -13.81 -12.24 -1.67
C LYS A 108 -12.50 -12.94 -1.29
N GLN A 109 -11.37 -12.49 -1.84
CA GLN A 109 -10.05 -13.07 -1.57
C GLN A 109 -9.67 -12.98 -0.10
N HIS A 110 -10.09 -11.91 0.58
CA HIS A 110 -9.81 -11.69 2.00
C HIS A 110 -10.91 -12.22 2.94
N ASN A 111 -11.89 -12.97 2.41
CA ASN A 111 -13.01 -13.53 3.16
C ASN A 111 -13.71 -12.46 4.03
N PHE A 112 -14.00 -11.31 3.41
CA PHE A 112 -14.73 -10.24 4.08
C PHE A 112 -16.18 -10.67 4.31
N ASP A 113 -16.67 -10.56 5.55
CA ASP A 113 -18.00 -11.02 5.98
C ASP A 113 -19.03 -9.88 6.12
N GLY A 114 -18.64 -8.64 5.82
CA GLY A 114 -19.50 -7.46 5.86
C GLY A 114 -20.27 -7.23 4.56
N ASN A 115 -20.99 -6.09 4.53
CA ASN A 115 -21.69 -5.63 3.33
C ASN A 115 -20.69 -5.11 2.29
N PHE A 116 -20.58 -5.80 1.16
CA PHE A 116 -19.64 -5.45 0.07
C PHE A 116 -19.94 -4.08 -0.53
N ASP A 117 -21.20 -3.79 -0.86
CA ASP A 117 -21.57 -2.54 -1.50
C ASP A 117 -21.29 -1.34 -0.59
N GLU A 118 -21.63 -1.44 0.69
CA GLU A 118 -21.35 -0.41 1.69
C GLU A 118 -19.85 -0.16 1.85
N SER A 119 -19.05 -1.23 2.00
CA SER A 119 -17.60 -1.11 2.16
C SER A 119 -16.93 -0.51 0.93
N ILE A 120 -17.41 -0.86 -0.27
CA ILE A 120 -16.90 -0.30 -1.53
C ILE A 120 -17.25 1.19 -1.62
N LEU A 121 -18.49 1.57 -1.33
CA LEU A 121 -18.93 2.96 -1.36
C LEU A 121 -18.16 3.81 -0.33
N ASP A 122 -18.02 3.34 0.90
CA ASP A 122 -17.20 4.00 1.93
C ASP A 122 -15.79 4.27 1.42
N SER A 123 -15.18 3.26 0.79
CA SER A 123 -13.81 3.34 0.30
C SER A 123 -13.68 4.36 -0.86
N ILE A 124 -14.60 4.35 -1.82
CA ILE A 124 -14.64 5.31 -2.94
C ILE A 124 -14.86 6.74 -2.43
N ASN A 125 -15.81 6.92 -1.51
CA ASN A 125 -16.10 8.22 -0.90
C ASN A 125 -14.91 8.79 -0.12
N SER A 126 -14.14 7.92 0.56
CA SER A 126 -12.95 8.32 1.33
C SER A 126 -11.85 8.95 0.48
N VAL A 127 -11.84 8.68 -0.83
CA VAL A 127 -10.89 9.25 -1.78
C VAL A 127 -11.49 10.34 -2.69
N ASN A 128 -12.70 10.83 -2.36
CA ASN A 128 -13.45 11.85 -3.12
C ASN A 128 -13.66 11.45 -4.59
N LEU A 129 -14.15 10.24 -4.82
CA LEU A 129 -14.66 9.77 -6.10
C LEU A 129 -16.16 9.56 -6.03
N ASP A 130 -16.85 9.81 -7.14
CA ASP A 130 -18.28 9.57 -7.27
C ASP A 130 -18.57 8.07 -7.51
N ASP A 131 -19.74 7.60 -7.11
CA ASP A 131 -20.12 6.19 -7.20
C ASP A 131 -20.21 5.66 -8.64
N ASP A 132 -20.39 6.55 -9.62
CA ASP A 132 -20.45 6.19 -11.05
C ASP A 132 -19.15 5.56 -11.55
N ILE A 133 -18.01 5.81 -10.86
CA ILE A 133 -16.71 5.22 -11.16
C ILE A 133 -16.76 3.70 -11.12
N LEU A 134 -17.61 3.13 -10.24
CA LEU A 134 -17.72 1.69 -10.04
C LEU A 134 -18.20 0.93 -11.28
N LYS A 135 -18.90 1.61 -12.19
CA LYS A 135 -19.41 1.04 -13.45
C LYS A 135 -18.42 1.15 -14.59
N LYS A 136 -17.35 1.93 -14.43
CA LYS A 136 -16.35 2.21 -15.45
C LYS A 136 -15.27 1.14 -15.49
N TYR A 137 -14.62 1.04 -16.64
CA TYR A 137 -13.41 0.27 -16.85
C TYR A 137 -12.17 1.16 -16.64
N PRO A 138 -10.99 0.58 -16.34
CA PRO A 138 -9.77 1.37 -16.13
C PRO A 138 -9.41 2.31 -17.26
N HIS A 139 -9.64 1.92 -18.53
CA HIS A 139 -9.32 2.76 -19.68
C HIS A 139 -10.22 4.01 -19.82
N GLU A 140 -11.36 4.07 -19.12
CA GLU A 140 -12.25 5.23 -19.07
C GLU A 140 -11.86 6.26 -18.00
N LEU A 141 -10.80 5.97 -17.21
CA LEU A 141 -10.36 6.80 -16.09
C LEU A 141 -9.14 7.62 -16.43
N SER A 142 -9.11 8.88 -15.95
CA SER A 142 -7.86 9.67 -15.94
C SER A 142 -6.82 9.08 -14.99
N GLY A 143 -5.54 9.48 -15.13
CA GLY A 143 -4.47 9.03 -14.24
C GLY A 143 -4.76 9.33 -12.76
N GLY A 144 -5.25 10.52 -12.44
CA GLY A 144 -5.62 10.89 -11.09
C GLY A 144 -6.79 10.07 -10.53
N MET A 145 -7.78 9.73 -11.37
CA MET A 145 -8.88 8.83 -10.97
C MET A 145 -8.37 7.41 -10.72
N LYS A 146 -7.52 6.87 -11.59
CA LYS A 146 -6.88 5.55 -11.38
C LYS A 146 -6.12 5.51 -10.06
N GLN A 147 -5.32 6.54 -9.78
CA GLN A 147 -4.55 6.62 -8.55
C GLN A 147 -5.45 6.65 -7.31
N ARG A 148 -6.54 7.42 -7.34
CA ARG A 148 -7.54 7.43 -6.25
C ARG A 148 -8.22 6.07 -6.08
N VAL A 149 -8.55 5.38 -7.18
CA VAL A 149 -9.11 4.01 -7.13
C VAL A 149 -8.13 3.05 -6.47
N ILE A 150 -6.85 3.10 -6.80
CA ILE A 150 -5.81 2.27 -6.16
C ILE A 150 -5.70 2.58 -4.66
N ILE A 151 -5.71 3.86 -4.29
CA ILE A 151 -5.72 4.25 -2.87
C ILE A 151 -6.98 3.70 -2.18
N ALA A 152 -8.16 3.85 -2.78
CA ALA A 152 -9.40 3.29 -2.26
C ALA A 152 -9.32 1.77 -2.09
N MET A 153 -8.78 1.05 -3.06
CA MET A 153 -8.55 -0.40 -2.94
C MET A 153 -7.64 -0.71 -1.75
N ALA A 154 -6.53 0.01 -1.58
CA ALA A 154 -5.63 -0.19 -0.44
C ALA A 154 -6.30 0.07 0.92
N LEU A 155 -7.33 0.92 0.96
CA LEU A 155 -8.08 1.28 2.16
C LEU A 155 -9.32 0.41 2.42
N LEU A 156 -9.72 -0.43 1.47
CA LEU A 156 -10.99 -1.16 1.45
C LEU A 156 -11.27 -1.96 2.72
N LEU A 157 -10.25 -2.60 3.29
CA LEU A 157 -10.36 -3.37 4.53
C LEU A 157 -10.01 -2.56 5.79
N LYS A 158 -9.95 -1.22 5.66
CA LYS A 158 -9.69 -0.28 6.76
C LYS A 158 -8.39 -0.58 7.52
N PRO A 159 -7.24 -0.71 6.83
CA PRO A 159 -5.96 -1.00 7.48
C PRO A 159 -5.57 0.15 8.41
N LYS A 160 -4.81 -0.17 9.47
CA LYS A 160 -4.27 0.84 10.39
C LYS A 160 -3.01 1.50 9.86
N PHE A 161 -2.24 0.78 9.05
CA PHE A 161 -0.97 1.23 8.50
C PHE A 161 -0.91 1.04 6.99
N VAL A 162 -0.55 2.10 6.27
CA VAL A 162 -0.45 2.10 4.81
C VAL A 162 0.95 2.51 4.39
N ILE A 163 1.60 1.66 3.62
CA ILE A 163 2.88 1.98 2.95
C ILE A 163 2.54 2.54 1.57
N ALA A 164 2.92 3.78 1.31
CA ALA A 164 2.71 4.42 0.01
C ALA A 164 4.06 4.65 -0.67
N ASP A 165 4.36 3.80 -1.68
CA ASP A 165 5.60 3.85 -2.42
C ASP A 165 5.42 4.71 -3.69
N GLU A 166 5.97 5.91 -3.64
CA GLU A 166 5.89 6.92 -4.70
C GLU A 166 4.45 7.13 -5.24
N PRO A 167 3.47 7.41 -4.39
CA PRO A 167 2.05 7.41 -4.76
C PRO A 167 1.67 8.52 -5.75
N THR A 168 2.57 9.44 -6.06
CA THR A 168 2.36 10.58 -6.96
C THR A 168 3.14 10.49 -8.27
N THR A 169 3.94 9.43 -8.45
CA THR A 169 4.75 9.26 -9.67
C THR A 169 3.89 9.16 -10.92
N ALA A 170 4.34 9.78 -12.00
CA ALA A 170 3.67 9.87 -13.30
C ALA A 170 2.35 10.68 -13.32
N LEU A 171 2.11 11.50 -12.31
CA LEU A 171 0.98 12.43 -12.26
C LEU A 171 1.47 13.87 -12.48
N ASP A 172 0.61 14.72 -13.04
CA ASP A 172 0.89 16.15 -13.12
C ASP A 172 0.86 16.81 -11.73
N VAL A 173 1.52 17.98 -11.60
CA VAL A 173 1.75 18.67 -10.31
C VAL A 173 0.45 18.97 -9.57
N LEU A 174 -0.63 19.30 -10.29
CA LEU A 174 -1.91 19.61 -9.66
C LEU A 174 -2.53 18.34 -9.04
N ILE A 175 -2.50 17.23 -9.76
CA ILE A 175 -3.00 15.95 -9.28
C ILE A 175 -2.13 15.42 -8.14
N GLN A 176 -0.80 15.57 -8.22
CA GLN A 176 0.11 15.24 -7.10
C GLN A 176 -0.31 15.97 -5.81
N ALA A 177 -0.53 17.29 -5.88
CA ALA A 177 -0.98 18.07 -4.75
C ALA A 177 -2.32 17.56 -4.18
N GLN A 178 -3.25 17.16 -5.04
CA GLN A 178 -4.54 16.59 -4.61
C GLN A 178 -4.36 15.24 -3.90
N ILE A 179 -3.50 14.35 -4.40
CA ILE A 179 -3.21 13.07 -3.75
C ILE A 179 -2.52 13.27 -2.40
N VAL A 180 -1.54 14.17 -2.31
CA VAL A 180 -0.88 14.49 -1.04
C VAL A 180 -1.89 15.03 -0.01
N ASN A 181 -2.80 15.92 -0.43
CA ASN A 181 -3.84 16.43 0.46
C ASN A 181 -4.82 15.33 0.89
N LEU A 182 -5.17 14.39 0.01
CA LEU A 182 -5.97 13.23 0.34
C LEU A 182 -5.29 12.38 1.44
N LEU A 183 -4.03 12.03 1.27
CA LEU A 183 -3.26 11.26 2.27
C LEU A 183 -3.16 12.01 3.61
N LYS A 184 -2.97 13.34 3.59
CA LYS A 184 -2.99 14.17 4.80
C LYS A 184 -4.34 14.12 5.53
N ASN A 185 -5.45 14.10 4.80
CA ASN A 185 -6.77 14.02 5.41
C ASN A 185 -7.02 12.63 6.02
N LEU A 186 -6.61 11.56 5.35
CA LEU A 186 -6.67 10.20 5.88
C LEU A 186 -5.83 10.05 7.15
N LYS A 187 -4.63 10.66 7.20
CA LYS A 187 -3.81 10.73 8.42
C LYS A 187 -4.53 11.41 9.57
N LYS A 188 -5.20 12.54 9.32
CA LYS A 188 -6.00 13.24 10.36
C LYS A 188 -7.12 12.36 10.92
N GLY A 189 -7.61 11.40 10.14
CA GLY A 189 -8.57 10.36 10.56
C GLY A 189 -7.97 9.26 11.44
N GLY A 190 -6.68 9.34 11.82
CA GLY A 190 -6.01 8.38 12.70
C GLY A 190 -5.23 7.27 12.00
N MET A 191 -5.12 7.31 10.67
CA MET A 191 -4.37 6.32 9.91
C MET A 191 -2.86 6.60 9.96
N SER A 192 -2.05 5.57 10.15
CA SER A 192 -0.59 5.66 10.09
C SER A 192 -0.09 5.42 8.66
N PHE A 193 0.93 6.18 8.25
CA PHE A 193 1.53 6.06 6.91
C PHE A 193 3.05 5.92 6.96
N MET A 194 3.59 5.09 6.06
CA MET A 194 4.96 5.20 5.58
C MET A 194 4.91 5.76 4.16
N LEU A 195 5.37 6.97 3.96
CA LEU A 195 5.45 7.59 2.64
C LEU A 195 6.88 7.46 2.11
N ILE A 196 7.04 6.74 1.02
CA ILE A 196 8.31 6.59 0.30
C ILE A 196 8.29 7.57 -0.87
N THR A 197 9.34 8.38 -0.99
CA THR A 197 9.47 9.37 -2.07
C THR A 197 10.94 9.60 -2.43
N HIS A 198 11.17 10.06 -3.65
CA HIS A 198 12.46 10.59 -4.09
C HIS A 198 12.48 12.13 -4.16
N ASP A 199 11.35 12.78 -3.85
CA ASP A 199 11.13 14.23 -4.00
C ASP A 199 10.67 14.86 -2.66
#